data_5451d368f36820d921a290257c5d79f3
#
_entry.id   5451d368f36820d921a290257c5d79f3
#
_cell.length_a   1.000
_cell.length_b   1.000
_cell.length_c   1.000
_cell.angle_alpha   90.00
_cell.angle_beta   90.00
_cell.angle_gamma   90.00
#
_symmetry.space_group_name_H-M   'P 1'
#
loop_
_entity.id
_entity.type
_entity.pdbx_description
1 polymer ?
#
loop_
_entity_poly.entity_id
_entity_poly.type
_entity_poly.pdbx_seq_one_letter_code
_entity_poly.pdbx_strand_id
1 'polypeptide(L)'
;MKESWLAHFKSTFFRNFYIVLSGSVLSQVVVVFTTPILSRIYAPEDFGAASVFFSVVGFFTILSTFQYEGAIMLPKRSVDSLALVILSTLLAVSSSVLIGVILFFYRDAIFSWFHMESQLKFWVWIPVAILVYATYSILSQWVTRLGQYKTIAYRQFFQNVSQSATKIILGKMSYVSTGLVVGTLLGITASIFILIQGRVKDLYRSFKIIKWSRIKDNAIKYHKFPKYTMIQGLMDTFQESLLFLVISALYGNAQLGMYTFTLALLQKPLQVIGASLGQVYFQDISKKFANEQEIYTRTIKLMKVLLIVAIAIYVPVIFFGPWIFDFFFGDNWWESGEIAQIMAFWLMLKLISSPISSIPNVTGHQRNYVFFTLVGNILPLLIVFTGKQLNWDFHGVLIVNYFLLSVLMLIYIRWILKLTQHTKRMWPSLEE
;
A
#
# COMPACT_ATOMS: atom_id res chain seq x y z
N MET A 1 -5.21 -27.20 -32.03
CA MET A 1 -4.24 -27.18 -30.91
C MET A 1 -4.06 -25.80 -30.27
N LYS A 2 -3.90 -24.70 -31.02
CA LYS A 2 -3.76 -23.32 -30.43
C LYS A 2 -5.02 -22.83 -29.70
N GLU A 3 -6.20 -23.11 -30.23
CA GLU A 3 -7.46 -22.64 -29.60
C GLU A 3 -7.81 -23.40 -28.31
N SER A 4 -7.54 -24.69 -28.22
CA SER A 4 -7.75 -25.47 -26.99
C SER A 4 -6.77 -25.05 -25.88
N TRP A 5 -5.53 -24.68 -26.24
CA TRP A 5 -4.54 -24.20 -25.31
C TRP A 5 -4.89 -22.81 -24.77
N LEU A 6 -5.37 -21.90 -25.63
CA LEU A 6 -5.84 -20.57 -25.23
C LEU A 6 -7.11 -20.63 -24.35
N ALA A 7 -8.03 -21.54 -24.62
CA ALA A 7 -9.22 -21.76 -23.80
C ALA A 7 -8.85 -22.33 -22.42
N HIS A 8 -7.91 -23.29 -22.36
CA HIS A 8 -7.42 -23.85 -21.10
C HIS A 8 -6.62 -22.82 -20.29
N PHE A 9 -5.78 -22.01 -20.93
CA PHE A 9 -5.04 -20.92 -20.28
C PHE A 9 -5.98 -19.84 -19.72
N LYS A 10 -7.00 -19.43 -20.49
CA LYS A 10 -8.05 -18.51 -20.03
C LYS A 10 -8.78 -19.08 -18.80
N SER A 11 -9.19 -20.34 -18.83
CA SER A 11 -9.92 -20.96 -17.72
C SER A 11 -9.07 -21.06 -16.45
N THR A 12 -7.79 -21.42 -16.56
CA THR A 12 -6.87 -21.53 -15.43
C THR A 12 -6.53 -20.15 -14.84
N PHE A 13 -6.30 -19.15 -15.69
CA PHE A 13 -6.06 -17.77 -15.26
C PHE A 13 -7.27 -17.21 -14.49
N PHE A 14 -8.48 -17.32 -15.05
CA PHE A 14 -9.68 -16.84 -14.38
C PHE A 14 -9.95 -17.58 -13.07
N ARG A 15 -9.75 -18.89 -13.02
CA ARG A 15 -9.88 -19.68 -11.78
C ARG A 15 -8.93 -19.18 -10.70
N ASN A 16 -7.66 -18.95 -11.01
CA ASN A 16 -6.67 -18.47 -10.08
C ASN A 16 -6.96 -17.04 -9.63
N PHE A 17 -7.43 -16.20 -10.55
CA PHE A 17 -7.89 -14.83 -10.25
C PHE A 17 -9.06 -14.85 -9.26
N TYR A 18 -10.10 -15.67 -9.50
CA TYR A 18 -11.24 -15.78 -8.58
C TYR A 18 -10.83 -16.30 -7.19
N ILE A 19 -9.87 -17.23 -7.11
CA ILE A 19 -9.35 -17.73 -5.82
C ILE A 19 -8.70 -16.60 -5.02
N VAL A 20 -7.83 -15.80 -5.63
CA VAL A 20 -7.17 -14.69 -4.95
C VAL A 20 -8.17 -13.59 -4.60
N LEU A 21 -9.07 -13.26 -5.52
CA LEU A 21 -10.10 -12.25 -5.32
C LEU A 21 -11.03 -12.62 -4.15
N SER A 22 -11.56 -13.86 -4.13
CA SER A 22 -12.44 -14.32 -3.06
C SER A 22 -11.74 -14.32 -1.69
N GLY A 23 -10.46 -14.74 -1.64
CA GLY A 23 -9.65 -14.65 -0.44
C GLY A 23 -9.44 -13.21 0.04
N SER A 24 -9.21 -12.29 -0.89
CA SER A 24 -9.06 -10.86 -0.58
C SER A 24 -10.37 -10.25 -0.07
N VAL A 25 -11.49 -10.53 -0.72
CA VAL A 25 -12.82 -10.04 -0.29
C VAL A 25 -13.17 -10.58 1.10
N LEU A 26 -13.02 -11.89 1.34
CA LEU A 26 -13.28 -12.49 2.64
C LEU A 26 -12.39 -11.91 3.74
N SER A 27 -11.14 -11.64 3.42
CA SER A 27 -10.20 -10.96 4.34
C SER A 27 -10.66 -9.54 4.67
N GLN A 28 -11.18 -8.78 3.70
CA GLN A 28 -11.68 -7.42 3.93
C GLN A 28 -12.96 -7.43 4.79
N VAL A 29 -13.83 -8.42 4.63
CA VAL A 29 -15.01 -8.60 5.48
C VAL A 29 -14.59 -8.69 6.95
N VAL A 30 -13.56 -9.50 7.28
CA VAL A 30 -13.02 -9.57 8.64
C VAL A 30 -12.58 -8.21 9.15
N VAL A 31 -11.83 -7.46 8.34
CA VAL A 31 -11.33 -6.12 8.73
C VAL A 31 -12.49 -5.15 8.96
N VAL A 32 -13.49 -5.12 8.07
CA VAL A 32 -14.65 -4.23 8.18
C VAL A 32 -15.43 -4.48 9.48
N PHE A 33 -15.68 -5.74 9.83
CA PHE A 33 -16.40 -6.07 11.06
C PHE A 33 -15.58 -5.90 12.34
N THR A 34 -14.26 -6.01 12.27
CA THR A 34 -13.39 -5.86 13.44
C THR A 34 -12.98 -4.41 13.70
N THR A 35 -12.97 -3.54 12.68
CA THR A 35 -12.58 -2.14 12.83
C THR A 35 -13.43 -1.38 13.85
N PRO A 36 -14.80 -1.49 13.88
CA PRO A 36 -15.62 -0.87 14.92
C PRO A 36 -15.34 -1.37 16.35
N ILE A 37 -14.90 -2.62 16.47
CA ILE A 37 -14.51 -3.17 17.79
C ILE A 37 -13.18 -2.56 18.22
N LEU A 38 -12.23 -2.47 17.29
CA LEU A 38 -10.91 -1.91 17.58
C LEU A 38 -10.98 -0.42 17.90
N SER A 39 -11.81 0.36 17.21
CA SER A 39 -11.97 1.80 17.46
C SER A 39 -12.56 2.12 18.83
N ARG A 40 -13.30 1.19 19.44
CA ARG A 40 -13.82 1.33 20.82
C ARG A 40 -12.83 0.86 21.89
N ILE A 41 -11.78 0.13 21.51
CA ILE A 41 -10.74 -0.36 22.42
C ILE A 41 -9.54 0.59 22.43
N TYR A 42 -9.18 1.12 21.27
CA TYR A 42 -8.00 1.94 21.05
C TYR A 42 -8.37 3.38 20.76
N ALA A 43 -7.66 4.30 21.40
CA ALA A 43 -7.85 5.73 21.17
C ALA A 43 -7.14 6.19 19.86
N PRO A 44 -7.50 7.36 19.31
CA PRO A 44 -6.83 7.92 18.15
C PRO A 44 -5.31 8.02 18.29
N GLU A 45 -4.80 8.35 19.49
CA GLU A 45 -3.37 8.45 19.80
C GLU A 45 -2.64 7.13 19.57
N ASP A 46 -3.28 5.99 19.85
CA ASP A 46 -2.69 4.66 19.65
C ASP A 46 -2.55 4.33 18.18
N PHE A 47 -3.54 4.71 17.35
CA PHE A 47 -3.47 4.57 15.90
C PHE A 47 -2.39 5.49 15.32
N GLY A 48 -2.25 6.72 15.83
CA GLY A 48 -1.20 7.64 15.43
C GLY A 48 0.19 7.09 15.75
N ALA A 49 0.41 6.64 16.98
CA ALA A 49 1.67 6.04 17.40
C ALA A 49 2.01 4.78 16.58
N ALA A 50 1.03 3.93 16.30
CA ALA A 50 1.21 2.78 15.43
C ALA A 50 1.55 3.19 13.97
N SER A 51 0.95 4.26 13.45
CA SER A 51 1.21 4.77 12.11
C SER A 51 2.65 5.30 11.99
N VAL A 52 3.15 6.03 13.00
CA VAL A 52 4.56 6.45 13.09
C VAL A 52 5.48 5.24 13.09
N PHE A 53 5.20 4.25 13.94
CA PHE A 53 5.99 3.01 14.01
C PHE A 53 6.06 2.31 12.65
N PHE A 54 4.93 2.09 11.98
CA PHE A 54 4.89 1.41 10.69
C PHE A 54 5.52 2.22 9.56
N SER A 55 5.52 3.55 9.65
CA SER A 55 6.23 4.42 8.70
C SER A 55 7.75 4.20 8.78
N VAL A 56 8.30 4.17 10.00
CA VAL A 56 9.73 3.88 10.22
C VAL A 56 10.07 2.47 9.76
N VAL A 57 9.27 1.48 10.15
CA VAL A 57 9.47 0.07 9.76
C VAL A 57 9.39 -0.09 8.24
N GLY A 58 8.43 0.54 7.58
CA GLY A 58 8.26 0.47 6.11
C GLY A 58 9.50 0.97 5.37
N PHE A 59 10.03 2.13 5.78
CA PHE A 59 11.25 2.70 5.22
C PHE A 59 12.46 1.77 5.38
N PHE A 60 12.70 1.28 6.60
CA PHE A 60 13.82 0.38 6.85
C PHE A 60 13.65 -1.02 6.27
N THR A 61 12.42 -1.50 6.06
CA THR A 61 12.17 -2.79 5.40
C THR A 61 12.65 -2.76 3.95
N ILE A 62 12.44 -1.66 3.21
CA ILE A 62 12.94 -1.51 1.83
C ILE A 62 14.47 -1.55 1.81
N LEU A 63 15.11 -0.86 2.75
CA LEU A 63 16.57 -0.89 2.89
C LEU A 63 17.09 -2.28 3.27
N SER A 64 16.36 -3.01 4.12
CA SER A 64 16.85 -4.26 4.70
C SER A 64 17.11 -5.36 3.69
N THR A 65 16.35 -5.43 2.59
CA THR A 65 16.47 -6.46 1.54
C THR A 65 17.17 -5.94 0.29
N PHE A 66 17.43 -4.63 0.21
CA PHE A 66 17.89 -3.96 -1.02
C PHE A 66 16.99 -4.25 -2.23
N GLN A 67 15.72 -4.58 -1.96
CA GLN A 67 14.70 -4.96 -2.97
C GLN A 67 15.07 -6.19 -3.83
N TYR A 68 16.02 -7.02 -3.41
CA TYR A 68 16.35 -8.27 -4.12
C TYR A 68 15.21 -9.28 -4.13
N GLU A 69 14.25 -9.20 -3.21
CA GLU A 69 13.05 -10.04 -3.23
C GLU A 69 12.21 -9.82 -4.50
N GLY A 70 12.21 -8.63 -5.08
CA GLY A 70 11.55 -8.36 -6.37
C GLY A 70 12.17 -9.15 -7.53
N ALA A 71 13.48 -9.48 -7.45
CA ALA A 71 14.17 -10.26 -8.46
C ALA A 71 13.86 -11.77 -8.39
N ILE A 72 13.26 -12.30 -7.31
CA ILE A 72 12.97 -13.73 -7.13
C ILE A 72 12.14 -14.31 -8.27
N MET A 73 11.29 -13.52 -8.90
CA MET A 73 10.41 -13.91 -10.01
C MET A 73 11.15 -14.10 -11.34
N LEU A 74 12.34 -13.49 -11.55
CA LEU A 74 12.98 -13.35 -12.85
C LEU A 74 13.84 -14.55 -13.31
N PRO A 75 14.57 -15.27 -12.43
CA PRO A 75 15.45 -16.35 -12.87
C PRO A 75 14.68 -17.48 -13.57
N LYS A 76 15.20 -18.00 -14.67
CA LYS A 76 14.64 -19.19 -15.34
C LYS A 76 14.78 -20.46 -14.45
N ARG A 77 15.92 -20.60 -13.77
CA ARG A 77 16.24 -21.76 -12.92
C ARG A 77 15.77 -21.54 -11.48
N SER A 78 15.07 -22.52 -10.91
CA SER A 78 14.61 -22.46 -9.50
C SER A 78 15.76 -22.29 -8.50
N VAL A 79 16.93 -22.85 -8.79
CA VAL A 79 18.11 -22.74 -7.92
C VAL A 79 18.63 -21.29 -7.82
N ASP A 80 18.55 -20.51 -8.92
CA ASP A 80 18.95 -19.10 -8.92
C ASP A 80 17.94 -18.23 -8.18
N SER A 81 16.65 -18.58 -8.26
CA SER A 81 15.60 -17.92 -7.47
C SER A 81 15.79 -18.19 -5.97
N LEU A 82 16.10 -19.44 -5.59
CA LEU A 82 16.41 -19.78 -4.20
C LEU A 82 17.68 -19.09 -3.69
N ALA A 83 18.70 -18.90 -4.56
CA ALA A 83 19.88 -18.10 -4.21
C ALA A 83 19.51 -16.64 -3.87
N LEU A 84 18.54 -16.04 -4.59
CA LEU A 84 18.00 -14.71 -4.26
C LEU A 84 17.19 -14.71 -2.97
N VAL A 85 16.41 -15.76 -2.69
CA VAL A 85 15.72 -15.91 -1.39
C VAL A 85 16.73 -15.91 -0.25
N ILE A 86 17.82 -16.70 -0.37
CA ILE A 86 18.89 -16.74 0.64
C ILE A 86 19.58 -15.38 0.77
N LEU A 87 19.93 -14.72 -0.34
CA LEU A 87 20.55 -13.40 -0.34
C LEU A 87 19.68 -12.38 0.39
N SER A 88 18.40 -12.28 0.00
CA SER A 88 17.45 -11.35 0.62
C SER A 88 17.26 -11.62 2.11
N THR A 89 17.22 -12.91 2.52
CA THR A 89 17.10 -13.30 3.93
C THR A 89 18.36 -12.91 4.73
N LEU A 90 19.56 -13.16 4.19
CA LEU A 90 20.81 -12.76 4.85
C LEU A 90 20.89 -11.25 5.01
N LEU A 91 20.55 -10.49 3.97
CA LEU A 91 20.50 -9.04 4.03
C LEU A 91 19.48 -8.54 5.06
N ALA A 92 18.28 -9.11 5.09
CA ALA A 92 17.24 -8.76 6.05
C ALA A 92 17.69 -9.01 7.51
N VAL A 93 18.29 -10.16 7.78
CA VAL A 93 18.80 -10.50 9.12
C VAL A 93 19.94 -9.56 9.51
N SER A 94 20.94 -9.35 8.64
CA SER A 94 22.08 -8.48 8.95
C SER A 94 21.65 -7.02 9.16
N SER A 95 20.74 -6.51 8.33
CA SER A 95 20.19 -5.14 8.46
C SER A 95 19.36 -4.99 9.73
N SER A 96 18.52 -5.98 10.05
CA SER A 96 17.71 -5.97 11.28
C SER A 96 18.59 -5.98 12.54
N VAL A 97 19.62 -6.82 12.57
CA VAL A 97 20.59 -6.85 13.68
C VAL A 97 21.35 -5.52 13.78
N LEU A 98 21.83 -4.98 12.65
CA LEU A 98 22.54 -3.70 12.64
C LEU A 98 21.66 -2.56 13.18
N ILE A 99 20.41 -2.46 12.72
CA ILE A 99 19.45 -1.47 13.23
C ILE A 99 19.18 -1.68 14.72
N GLY A 100 19.03 -2.94 15.16
CA GLY A 100 18.86 -3.29 16.57
C GLY A 100 20.03 -2.84 17.43
N VAL A 101 21.27 -3.02 16.97
CA VAL A 101 22.48 -2.57 17.66
C VAL A 101 22.53 -1.05 17.72
N ILE A 102 22.26 -0.36 16.61
CA ILE A 102 22.23 1.12 16.58
C ILE A 102 21.18 1.65 17.56
N LEU A 103 19.97 1.10 17.55
CA LEU A 103 18.90 1.51 18.47
C LEU A 103 19.24 1.19 19.93
N PHE A 104 19.92 0.07 20.20
CA PHE A 104 20.32 -0.28 21.56
C PHE A 104 21.23 0.80 22.20
N PHE A 105 22.19 1.32 21.43
CA PHE A 105 23.16 2.32 21.94
C PHE A 105 22.67 3.78 21.81
N TYR A 106 21.88 4.11 20.79
CA TYR A 106 21.57 5.50 20.42
C TYR A 106 20.07 5.82 20.48
N ARG A 107 19.21 4.95 21.00
CA ARG A 107 17.75 5.14 20.99
C ARG A 107 17.33 6.47 21.58
N ASP A 108 17.86 6.85 22.77
CA ASP A 108 17.44 8.05 23.48
C ASP A 108 17.80 9.31 22.67
N ALA A 109 18.99 9.36 22.08
CA ALA A 109 19.42 10.44 21.22
C ALA A 109 18.62 10.52 19.91
N ILE A 110 18.34 9.36 19.28
CA ILE A 110 17.57 9.30 18.04
C ILE A 110 16.13 9.78 18.28
N PHE A 111 15.46 9.23 19.30
CA PHE A 111 14.06 9.54 19.57
C PHE A 111 13.88 10.99 20.06
N SER A 112 14.82 11.54 20.85
CA SER A 112 14.79 12.95 21.24
C SER A 112 15.03 13.90 20.06
N TRP A 113 15.97 13.57 19.17
CA TRP A 113 16.22 14.40 17.97
C TRP A 113 15.00 14.52 17.06
N PHE A 114 14.21 13.44 16.94
CA PHE A 114 12.96 13.45 16.16
C PHE A 114 11.72 13.86 16.97
N HIS A 115 11.86 14.29 18.24
CA HIS A 115 10.74 14.60 19.15
C HIS A 115 9.71 13.46 19.26
N MET A 116 10.22 12.23 19.34
CA MET A 116 9.43 11.00 19.33
C MET A 116 9.58 10.19 20.64
N GLU A 117 9.78 10.87 21.78
CA GLU A 117 10.00 10.23 23.09
C GLU A 117 8.82 9.32 23.48
N SER A 118 7.60 9.64 23.08
CA SER A 118 6.41 8.82 23.31
C SER A 118 6.46 7.46 22.62
N GLN A 119 7.24 7.32 21.52
CA GLN A 119 7.44 6.10 20.77
C GLN A 119 8.66 5.29 21.24
N LEU A 120 9.43 5.79 22.22
CA LEU A 120 10.62 5.10 22.74
C LEU A 120 10.32 3.67 23.19
N LYS A 121 9.14 3.42 23.74
CA LYS A 121 8.67 2.07 24.13
C LYS A 121 8.65 1.05 22.99
N PHE A 122 8.65 1.48 21.73
CA PHE A 122 8.60 0.59 20.55
C PHE A 122 9.97 0.22 20.00
N TRP A 123 11.08 0.77 20.54
CA TRP A 123 12.41 0.59 19.95
C TRP A 123 12.81 -0.90 19.73
N VAL A 124 12.45 -1.80 20.65
CA VAL A 124 12.75 -3.25 20.54
C VAL A 124 11.96 -3.88 19.40
N TRP A 125 10.74 -3.39 19.14
CA TRP A 125 9.87 -3.93 18.11
C TRP A 125 10.27 -3.52 16.69
N ILE A 126 11.05 -2.43 16.50
CA ILE A 126 11.48 -1.95 15.19
C ILE A 126 12.32 -3.02 14.45
N PRO A 127 13.46 -3.52 14.99
CA PRO A 127 14.24 -4.55 14.29
C PRO A 127 13.45 -5.84 14.09
N VAL A 128 12.63 -6.24 15.06
CA VAL A 128 11.75 -7.42 14.95
C VAL A 128 10.76 -7.24 13.81
N ALA A 129 10.13 -6.08 13.73
CA ALA A 129 9.17 -5.76 12.68
C ALA A 129 9.82 -5.77 11.28
N ILE A 130 11.00 -5.15 11.14
CA ILE A 130 11.75 -5.15 9.88
C ILE A 130 12.00 -6.59 9.42
N LEU A 131 12.46 -7.46 10.31
CA LEU A 131 12.72 -8.87 9.99
C LEU A 131 11.45 -9.63 9.60
N VAL A 132 10.35 -9.40 10.33
CA VAL A 132 9.04 -10.03 10.05
C VAL A 132 8.51 -9.57 8.69
N TYR A 133 8.50 -8.26 8.39
CA TYR A 133 8.02 -7.72 7.12
C TYR A 133 8.90 -8.15 5.94
N ALA A 134 10.23 -8.12 6.10
CA ALA A 134 11.16 -8.59 5.08
C ALA A 134 10.96 -10.08 4.77
N THR A 135 10.88 -10.93 5.80
CA THR A 135 10.63 -12.37 5.66
C THR A 135 9.30 -12.63 4.95
N TYR A 136 8.25 -11.90 5.33
CA TYR A 136 6.95 -11.97 4.69
C TYR A 136 7.02 -11.60 3.21
N SER A 137 7.71 -10.50 2.84
CA SER A 137 7.90 -10.06 1.46
C SER A 137 8.62 -11.12 0.63
N ILE A 138 9.75 -11.62 1.12
CA ILE A 138 10.57 -12.64 0.46
C ILE A 138 9.77 -13.91 0.18
N LEU A 139 9.10 -14.44 1.20
CA LEU A 139 8.31 -15.67 1.08
C LEU A 139 7.07 -15.47 0.19
N SER A 140 6.45 -14.30 0.25
CA SER A 140 5.33 -13.94 -0.60
C SER A 140 5.71 -13.96 -2.08
N GLN A 141 6.85 -13.35 -2.45
CA GLN A 141 7.37 -13.38 -3.81
C GLN A 141 7.72 -14.80 -4.26
N TRP A 142 8.34 -15.59 -3.37
CA TRP A 142 8.70 -16.96 -3.68
C TRP A 142 7.47 -17.86 -3.92
N VAL A 143 6.45 -17.78 -3.05
CA VAL A 143 5.19 -18.56 -3.21
C VAL A 143 4.41 -18.09 -4.44
N THR A 144 4.44 -16.80 -4.76
CA THR A 144 3.85 -16.25 -5.99
C THR A 144 4.54 -16.84 -7.22
N ARG A 145 5.88 -16.92 -7.23
CA ARG A 145 6.64 -17.58 -8.28
C ARG A 145 6.23 -19.05 -8.50
N LEU A 146 5.92 -19.75 -7.41
CA LEU A 146 5.45 -21.14 -7.48
C LEU A 146 4.00 -21.29 -8.00
N GLY A 147 3.30 -20.18 -8.27
CA GLY A 147 1.92 -20.17 -8.75
C GLY A 147 0.90 -20.68 -7.74
N GLN A 148 1.22 -20.66 -6.45
CA GLN A 148 0.38 -21.23 -5.40
C GLN A 148 -0.67 -20.22 -4.90
N TYR A 149 -1.58 -19.83 -5.77
CA TYR A 149 -2.60 -18.80 -5.53
C TYR A 149 -3.55 -19.12 -4.37
N LYS A 150 -3.85 -20.41 -4.13
CA LYS A 150 -4.62 -20.83 -2.95
C LYS A 150 -3.92 -20.46 -1.64
N THR A 151 -2.62 -20.73 -1.55
CA THR A 151 -1.81 -20.37 -0.38
C THR A 151 -1.80 -18.86 -0.15
N ILE A 152 -1.76 -18.07 -1.22
CA ILE A 152 -1.82 -16.60 -1.14
C ILE A 152 -3.18 -16.14 -0.59
N ALA A 153 -4.28 -16.72 -1.03
CA ALA A 153 -5.61 -16.41 -0.52
C ALA A 153 -5.78 -16.80 0.97
N TYR A 154 -5.38 -18.03 1.33
CA TYR A 154 -5.44 -18.50 2.72
C TYR A 154 -4.58 -17.65 3.67
N ARG A 155 -3.34 -17.32 3.28
CA ARG A 155 -2.47 -16.50 4.14
C ARG A 155 -3.09 -15.14 4.44
N GLN A 156 -3.71 -14.47 3.43
CA GLN A 156 -4.30 -13.15 3.60
C GLN A 156 -5.48 -13.20 4.58
N PHE A 157 -6.31 -14.21 4.48
CA PHE A 157 -7.42 -14.43 5.41
C PHE A 157 -6.92 -14.66 6.84
N PHE A 158 -6.01 -15.61 7.02
CA PHE A 158 -5.47 -15.94 8.35
C PHE A 158 -4.66 -14.78 8.95
N GLN A 159 -3.95 -14.02 8.13
CA GLN A 159 -3.27 -12.79 8.56
C GLN A 159 -4.27 -11.83 9.21
N ASN A 160 -5.35 -11.50 8.51
CA ASN A 160 -6.34 -10.54 9.00
C ASN A 160 -7.11 -11.06 10.22
N VAL A 161 -7.47 -12.34 10.25
CA VAL A 161 -8.10 -12.98 11.41
C VAL A 161 -7.18 -12.94 12.63
N SER A 162 -5.95 -13.42 12.50
CA SER A 162 -4.97 -13.43 13.60
C SER A 162 -4.65 -12.02 14.08
N GLN A 163 -4.46 -11.08 13.16
CA GLN A 163 -4.19 -9.68 13.46
C GLN A 163 -5.34 -9.05 14.25
N SER A 164 -6.58 -9.22 13.78
CA SER A 164 -7.75 -8.67 14.45
C SER A 164 -7.98 -9.31 15.82
N ALA A 165 -7.91 -10.64 15.90
CA ALA A 165 -8.07 -11.36 17.17
C ALA A 165 -7.02 -10.93 18.20
N THR A 166 -5.75 -10.88 17.80
CA THR A 166 -4.67 -10.49 18.71
C THR A 166 -4.81 -9.03 19.17
N LYS A 167 -5.15 -8.11 18.26
CA LYS A 167 -5.41 -6.71 18.64
C LYS A 167 -6.55 -6.60 19.67
N ILE A 168 -7.65 -7.30 19.45
CA ILE A 168 -8.79 -7.30 20.39
C ILE A 168 -8.37 -7.88 21.73
N ILE A 169 -7.67 -9.02 21.76
CA ILE A 169 -7.23 -9.67 23.01
C ILE A 169 -6.27 -8.74 23.78
N LEU A 170 -5.23 -8.23 23.12
CA LEU A 170 -4.23 -7.37 23.77
C LEU A 170 -4.84 -6.05 24.24
N GLY A 171 -5.74 -5.46 23.46
CA GLY A 171 -6.43 -4.24 23.88
C GLY A 171 -7.31 -4.45 25.11
N LYS A 172 -8.05 -5.56 25.20
CA LYS A 172 -8.84 -5.92 26.40
C LYS A 172 -7.96 -6.25 27.63
N MET A 173 -6.74 -6.72 27.43
CA MET A 173 -5.75 -6.96 28.49
C MET A 173 -5.00 -5.69 28.92
N SER A 174 -5.47 -4.51 28.53
CA SER A 174 -4.86 -3.21 28.84
C SER A 174 -3.47 -2.96 28.23
N TYR A 175 -3.06 -3.76 27.26
CA TYR A 175 -1.85 -3.50 26.44
C TYR A 175 -2.17 -2.52 25.29
N VAL A 176 -2.90 -1.43 25.60
CA VAL A 176 -3.44 -0.52 24.59
C VAL A 176 -2.33 0.09 23.73
N SER A 177 -1.26 0.58 24.36
CA SER A 177 -0.19 1.28 23.65
C SER A 177 0.59 0.41 22.64
N THR A 178 0.72 -0.90 22.89
CA THR A 178 1.53 -1.83 22.06
C THR A 178 0.67 -2.83 21.29
N GLY A 179 -0.60 -2.98 21.64
CA GLY A 179 -1.50 -3.99 21.10
C GLY A 179 -1.71 -3.90 19.58
N LEU A 180 -1.78 -2.68 19.02
CA LEU A 180 -1.90 -2.47 17.57
C LEU A 180 -0.64 -2.93 16.84
N VAL A 181 0.55 -2.62 17.39
CA VAL A 181 1.84 -2.99 16.80
C VAL A 181 2.04 -4.50 16.89
N VAL A 182 1.99 -5.07 18.10
CA VAL A 182 2.22 -6.49 18.36
C VAL A 182 1.17 -7.34 17.64
N GLY A 183 -0.10 -6.95 17.68
CA GLY A 183 -1.17 -7.65 16.96
C GLY A 183 -0.95 -7.70 15.46
N THR A 184 -0.43 -6.61 14.86
CA THR A 184 -0.06 -6.58 13.44
C THR A 184 1.10 -7.55 13.17
N LEU A 185 2.15 -7.52 13.98
CA LEU A 185 3.32 -8.39 13.82
C LEU A 185 2.96 -9.87 13.98
N LEU A 186 2.12 -10.22 14.95
CA LEU A 186 1.66 -11.59 15.14
C LEU A 186 0.79 -12.07 13.98
N GLY A 187 -0.08 -11.21 13.43
CA GLY A 187 -0.84 -11.54 12.24
C GLY A 187 0.03 -11.81 11.01
N ILE A 188 1.07 -11.00 10.80
CA ILE A 188 2.04 -11.22 9.71
C ILE A 188 2.84 -12.50 9.97
N THR A 189 3.26 -12.75 11.20
CA THR A 189 3.97 -13.97 11.59
C THR A 189 3.11 -15.21 11.33
N ALA A 190 1.81 -15.17 11.66
CA ALA A 190 0.88 -16.26 11.32
C ALA A 190 0.82 -16.50 9.80
N SER A 191 0.83 -15.45 8.99
CA SER A 191 0.89 -15.59 7.53
C SER A 191 2.20 -16.19 7.04
N ILE A 192 3.34 -15.89 7.69
CA ILE A 192 4.63 -16.50 7.40
C ILE A 192 4.57 -18.03 7.62
N PHE A 193 3.97 -18.49 8.71
CA PHE A 193 3.79 -19.93 8.97
C PHE A 193 3.01 -20.60 7.83
N ILE A 194 1.96 -20.00 7.31
CA ILE A 194 1.20 -20.53 6.18
C ILE A 194 2.04 -20.55 4.90
N LEU A 195 2.84 -19.51 4.64
CA LEU A 195 3.73 -19.48 3.48
C LEU A 195 4.82 -20.57 3.52
N ILE A 196 5.31 -20.91 4.70
CA ILE A 196 6.36 -21.92 4.88
C ILE A 196 5.78 -23.34 4.94
N GLN A 197 4.51 -23.50 5.29
CA GLN A 197 3.88 -24.81 5.48
C GLN A 197 4.09 -25.74 4.27
N GLY A 198 4.61 -26.94 4.52
CA GLY A 198 4.96 -27.92 3.50
C GLY A 198 6.25 -27.66 2.71
N ARG A 199 6.98 -26.55 3.00
CA ARG A 199 8.15 -26.10 2.23
C ARG A 199 9.44 -26.00 3.04
N VAL A 200 9.36 -26.23 4.35
CA VAL A 200 10.51 -26.13 5.26
C VAL A 200 11.67 -27.02 4.81
N LYS A 201 11.36 -28.26 4.39
CA LYS A 201 12.40 -29.21 3.93
C LYS A 201 13.10 -28.72 2.67
N ASP A 202 12.36 -28.12 1.73
CA ASP A 202 12.91 -27.61 0.46
C ASP A 202 13.78 -26.37 0.69
N LEU A 203 13.33 -25.46 1.54
CA LEU A 203 14.13 -24.30 1.95
C LEU A 203 15.39 -24.74 2.68
N TYR A 204 15.29 -25.63 3.66
CA TYR A 204 16.44 -26.13 4.42
C TYR A 204 17.47 -26.83 3.52
N ARG A 205 17.02 -27.70 2.60
CA ARG A 205 17.90 -28.34 1.60
C ARG A 205 18.58 -27.29 0.72
N SER A 206 17.86 -26.27 0.30
CA SER A 206 18.39 -25.19 -0.54
C SER A 206 19.50 -24.41 0.15
N PHE A 207 19.36 -24.10 1.43
CA PHE A 207 20.42 -23.47 2.23
C PHE A 207 21.70 -24.28 2.28
N LYS A 208 21.60 -25.62 2.29
CA LYS A 208 22.78 -26.51 2.32
C LYS A 208 23.46 -26.71 0.96
N ILE A 209 22.69 -26.66 -0.13
CA ILE A 209 23.17 -27.03 -1.46
C ILE A 209 23.68 -25.81 -2.26
N ILE A 210 23.13 -24.61 -1.99
CA ILE A 210 23.48 -23.42 -2.75
C ILE A 210 24.83 -22.88 -2.32
N LYS A 211 25.80 -22.92 -3.25
CA LYS A 211 27.15 -22.40 -3.04
C LYS A 211 27.14 -20.88 -2.96
N TRP A 212 28.01 -20.32 -2.13
CA TRP A 212 28.18 -18.87 -1.96
C TRP A 212 28.48 -18.14 -3.29
N SER A 213 29.29 -18.78 -4.19
CA SER A 213 29.55 -18.24 -5.51
C SER A 213 28.27 -17.93 -6.28
N ARG A 214 27.27 -18.83 -6.23
CA ARG A 214 25.98 -18.66 -6.91
C ARG A 214 25.15 -17.50 -6.32
N ILE A 215 25.22 -17.30 -5.01
CA ILE A 215 24.57 -16.14 -4.35
C ILE A 215 25.20 -14.86 -4.86
N LYS A 216 26.56 -14.79 -4.89
CA LYS A 216 27.31 -13.64 -5.40
C LYS A 216 27.03 -13.36 -6.87
N ASP A 217 27.02 -14.39 -7.72
CA ASP A 217 26.72 -14.25 -9.16
C ASP A 217 25.31 -13.67 -9.39
N ASN A 218 24.30 -14.11 -8.63
CA ASN A 218 22.96 -13.58 -8.69
C ASN A 218 22.87 -12.15 -8.14
N ALA A 219 23.60 -11.83 -7.07
CA ALA A 219 23.68 -10.47 -6.54
C ALA A 219 24.23 -9.50 -7.61
N ILE A 220 25.31 -9.87 -8.30
CA ILE A 220 25.89 -9.07 -9.38
C ILE A 220 24.93 -9.00 -10.57
N LYS A 221 24.34 -10.11 -10.98
CA LYS A 221 23.41 -10.16 -12.13
C LYS A 221 22.20 -9.25 -11.94
N TYR A 222 21.64 -9.20 -10.74
CA TYR A 222 20.44 -8.43 -10.40
C TYR A 222 20.73 -7.12 -9.66
N HIS A 223 21.97 -6.59 -9.76
CA HIS A 223 22.40 -5.34 -9.12
C HIS A 223 21.55 -4.10 -9.47
N LYS A 224 20.74 -4.18 -10.52
CA LYS A 224 19.80 -3.11 -10.89
C LYS A 224 18.69 -2.91 -9.84
N PHE A 225 18.35 -3.94 -9.05
CA PHE A 225 17.33 -3.83 -8.00
C PHE A 225 17.76 -2.89 -6.87
N PRO A 226 18.91 -3.07 -6.21
CA PRO A 226 19.38 -2.09 -5.22
C PRO A 226 19.66 -0.71 -5.83
N LYS A 227 20.11 -0.65 -7.09
CA LYS A 227 20.47 0.63 -7.71
C LYS A 227 19.27 1.47 -8.14
N TYR A 228 18.18 0.85 -8.59
CA TYR A 228 17.03 1.58 -9.15
C TYR A 228 15.72 1.29 -8.40
N THR A 229 15.36 0.02 -8.20
CA THR A 229 14.08 -0.37 -7.61
C THR A 229 14.03 0.01 -6.12
N MET A 230 15.14 -0.14 -5.40
CA MET A 230 15.23 0.27 -4.00
C MET A 230 15.08 1.80 -3.87
N ILE A 231 15.78 2.57 -4.71
CA ILE A 231 15.68 4.04 -4.67
C ILE A 231 14.26 4.49 -4.97
N GLN A 232 13.61 3.89 -5.98
CA GLN A 232 12.21 4.18 -6.29
C GLN A 232 11.30 3.84 -5.09
N GLY A 233 11.41 2.64 -4.54
CA GLY A 233 10.61 2.22 -3.37
C GLY A 233 10.85 3.11 -2.14
N LEU A 234 12.10 3.55 -1.93
CA LEU A 234 12.42 4.52 -0.87
C LEU A 234 11.74 5.86 -1.11
N MET A 235 11.76 6.39 -2.34
CA MET A 235 11.09 7.66 -2.65
C MET A 235 9.58 7.56 -2.43
N ASP A 236 8.95 6.47 -2.87
CA ASP A 236 7.51 6.24 -2.71
C ASP A 236 7.12 6.14 -1.23
N THR A 237 7.87 5.35 -0.44
CA THR A 237 7.61 5.17 1.00
C THR A 237 8.01 6.38 1.83
N PHE A 238 9.12 7.04 1.48
CA PHE A 238 9.62 8.20 2.21
C PHE A 238 8.60 9.34 2.24
N GLN A 239 7.93 9.59 1.12
CA GLN A 239 6.94 10.65 1.04
C GLN A 239 5.76 10.42 1.99
N GLU A 240 5.15 9.21 1.98
CA GLU A 240 4.03 8.89 2.86
C GLU A 240 4.49 8.85 4.33
N SER A 241 5.62 8.21 4.58
CA SER A 241 6.21 8.12 5.92
C SER A 241 6.59 9.50 6.47
N LEU A 242 7.20 10.35 5.66
CA LEU A 242 7.59 11.70 6.07
C LEU A 242 6.35 12.54 6.41
N LEU A 243 5.27 12.45 5.61
CA LEU A 243 4.03 13.16 5.91
C LEU A 243 3.47 12.74 7.28
N PHE A 244 3.44 11.44 7.58
CA PHE A 244 2.94 10.94 8.87
C PHE A 244 3.83 11.38 10.04
N LEU A 245 5.16 11.34 9.87
CA LEU A 245 6.11 11.83 10.86
C LEU A 245 5.93 13.33 11.13
N VAL A 246 5.78 14.13 10.08
CA VAL A 246 5.60 15.58 10.19
C VAL A 246 4.26 15.91 10.84
N ILE A 247 3.16 15.24 10.48
CA ILE A 247 1.86 15.43 11.14
C ILE A 247 1.97 15.07 12.63
N SER A 248 2.58 13.93 12.97
CA SER A 248 2.76 13.52 14.37
C SER A 248 3.57 14.53 15.16
N ALA A 249 4.69 15.01 14.61
CA ALA A 249 5.58 15.96 15.27
C ALA A 249 4.95 17.35 15.47
N LEU A 250 4.17 17.84 14.51
CA LEU A 250 3.64 19.20 14.51
C LEU A 250 2.22 19.31 15.11
N TYR A 251 1.39 18.27 14.97
CA TYR A 251 -0.02 18.27 15.37
C TYR A 251 -0.37 17.18 16.39
N GLY A 252 0.56 16.27 16.66
CA GLY A 252 0.39 15.20 17.66
C GLY A 252 -0.15 13.89 17.12
N ASN A 253 -0.03 12.84 17.94
CA ASN A 253 -0.42 11.48 17.56
C ASN A 253 -1.94 11.31 17.41
N ALA A 254 -2.76 12.04 18.19
CA ALA A 254 -4.22 11.98 18.07
C ALA A 254 -4.67 12.39 16.67
N GLN A 255 -4.19 13.54 16.18
CA GLN A 255 -4.52 14.06 14.86
C GLN A 255 -4.01 13.14 13.75
N LEU A 256 -2.80 12.60 13.88
CA LEU A 256 -2.29 11.59 12.96
C LEU A 256 -3.13 10.33 12.97
N GLY A 257 -3.56 9.86 14.14
CA GLY A 257 -4.39 8.67 14.29
C GLY A 257 -5.74 8.84 13.60
N MET A 258 -6.43 9.94 13.83
CA MET A 258 -7.70 10.28 13.18
C MET A 258 -7.53 10.36 11.67
N TYR A 259 -6.46 11.02 11.19
CA TYR A 259 -6.11 11.13 9.78
C TYR A 259 -5.87 9.77 9.12
N THR A 260 -4.97 8.96 9.70
CA THR A 260 -4.58 7.66 9.11
C THR A 260 -5.70 6.62 9.18
N PHE A 261 -6.50 6.62 10.25
CA PHE A 261 -7.69 5.79 10.38
C PHE A 261 -8.72 6.13 9.29
N THR A 262 -9.04 7.42 9.15
CA THR A 262 -9.96 7.91 8.11
C THR A 262 -9.46 7.55 6.71
N LEU A 263 -8.18 7.81 6.44
CA LEU A 263 -7.56 7.51 5.14
C LEU A 263 -7.60 6.01 4.84
N ALA A 264 -7.26 5.16 5.82
CA ALA A 264 -7.30 3.72 5.67
C ALA A 264 -8.70 3.19 5.34
N LEU A 265 -9.75 3.73 5.95
CA LEU A 265 -11.13 3.34 5.67
C LEU A 265 -11.59 3.80 4.29
N LEU A 266 -11.41 5.08 3.99
CA LEU A 266 -11.94 5.69 2.76
C LEU A 266 -11.17 5.28 1.50
N GLN A 267 -9.92 4.83 1.62
CA GLN A 267 -9.15 4.31 0.49
C GLN A 267 -9.48 2.85 0.12
N LYS A 268 -10.19 2.08 0.95
CA LYS A 268 -10.52 0.68 0.66
C LYS A 268 -11.30 0.48 -0.65
N PRO A 269 -12.38 1.23 -0.92
CA PRO A 269 -13.08 1.12 -2.19
C PRO A 269 -12.17 1.39 -3.40
N LEU A 270 -11.30 2.40 -3.27
CA LEU A 270 -10.36 2.80 -4.31
C LEU A 270 -9.34 1.71 -4.63
N GLN A 271 -8.80 1.03 -3.61
CA GLN A 271 -7.87 -0.08 -3.78
C GLN A 271 -8.52 -1.26 -4.50
N VAL A 272 -9.74 -1.65 -4.10
CA VAL A 272 -10.43 -2.81 -4.68
C VAL A 272 -10.89 -2.53 -6.11
N ILE A 273 -11.58 -1.41 -6.31
CA ILE A 273 -12.18 -1.04 -7.60
C ILE A 273 -11.10 -0.59 -8.58
N GLY A 274 -10.18 0.27 -8.12
CA GLY A 274 -9.12 0.84 -8.95
C GLY A 274 -8.16 -0.21 -9.50
N ALA A 275 -7.71 -1.16 -8.67
CA ALA A 275 -6.82 -2.22 -9.12
C ALA A 275 -7.48 -3.18 -10.12
N SER A 276 -8.73 -3.60 -9.84
CA SER A 276 -9.45 -4.56 -10.70
C SER A 276 -9.80 -3.96 -12.05
N LEU A 277 -10.38 -2.76 -12.06
CA LEU A 277 -10.77 -2.08 -13.32
C LEU A 277 -9.55 -1.52 -14.06
N GLY A 278 -8.52 -1.07 -13.34
CA GLY A 278 -7.31 -0.53 -13.94
C GLY A 278 -6.60 -1.52 -14.85
N GLN A 279 -6.46 -2.78 -14.43
CA GLN A 279 -5.81 -3.83 -15.25
C GLN A 279 -6.60 -4.14 -16.52
N VAL A 280 -7.93 -4.32 -16.42
CA VAL A 280 -8.79 -4.61 -17.55
C VAL A 280 -8.81 -3.44 -18.53
N TYR A 281 -8.95 -2.23 -18.00
CA TYR A 281 -8.95 -1.02 -18.81
C TYR A 281 -7.61 -0.79 -19.51
N PHE A 282 -6.48 -0.94 -18.80
CA PHE A 282 -5.15 -0.83 -19.39
C PHE A 282 -4.96 -1.80 -20.58
N GLN A 283 -5.40 -3.03 -20.45
CA GLN A 283 -5.33 -4.02 -21.54
C GLN A 283 -6.19 -3.62 -22.74
N ASP A 284 -7.42 -3.11 -22.51
CA ASP A 284 -8.36 -2.71 -23.57
C ASP A 284 -7.81 -1.50 -24.34
N ILE A 285 -7.39 -0.43 -23.62
CA ILE A 285 -6.87 0.77 -24.27
C ILE A 285 -5.54 0.54 -24.98
N SER A 286 -4.67 -0.33 -24.44
CA SER A 286 -3.40 -0.66 -25.10
C SER A 286 -3.62 -1.36 -26.44
N LYS A 287 -4.60 -2.28 -26.52
CA LYS A 287 -4.96 -2.94 -27.77
C LYS A 287 -5.58 -1.97 -28.76
N LYS A 288 -6.50 -1.12 -28.31
CA LYS A 288 -7.15 -0.12 -29.17
C LYS A 288 -6.13 0.86 -29.73
N PHE A 289 -5.25 1.38 -28.88
CA PHE A 289 -4.21 2.31 -29.30
C PHE A 289 -3.22 1.70 -30.29
N ALA A 290 -2.81 0.43 -30.06
CA ALA A 290 -1.94 -0.30 -30.98
C ALA A 290 -2.60 -0.60 -32.34
N ASN A 291 -3.93 -0.68 -32.37
CA ASN A 291 -4.73 -0.86 -33.60
C ASN A 291 -5.22 0.46 -34.20
N GLU A 292 -4.65 1.59 -33.78
CA GLU A 292 -5.01 2.92 -34.26
C GLU A 292 -6.52 3.25 -34.08
N GLN A 293 -7.09 2.78 -32.98
CA GLN A 293 -8.48 3.03 -32.62
C GLN A 293 -8.61 4.09 -31.53
N GLU A 294 -9.69 4.85 -31.55
CA GLU A 294 -9.99 5.86 -30.54
C GLU A 294 -10.21 5.23 -29.15
N ILE A 295 -9.76 5.90 -28.11
CA ILE A 295 -9.90 5.47 -26.71
C ILE A 295 -10.82 6.39 -25.90
N TYR A 296 -11.24 7.54 -26.44
CA TYR A 296 -12.00 8.58 -25.75
C TYR A 296 -13.38 8.07 -25.26
N THR A 297 -14.16 7.46 -26.15
CA THR A 297 -15.52 6.96 -25.81
C THR A 297 -15.48 5.94 -24.69
N ARG A 298 -14.49 5.02 -24.71
CA ARG A 298 -14.29 4.04 -23.64
C ARG A 298 -13.91 4.70 -22.33
N THR A 299 -13.01 5.70 -22.36
CA THR A 299 -12.58 6.46 -21.20
C THR A 299 -13.78 7.16 -20.54
N ILE A 300 -14.58 7.88 -21.32
CA ILE A 300 -15.76 8.58 -20.80
C ILE A 300 -16.79 7.60 -20.20
N LYS A 301 -17.03 6.45 -20.87
CA LYS A 301 -17.97 5.44 -20.37
C LYS A 301 -17.50 4.90 -19.00
N LEU A 302 -16.21 4.57 -18.87
CA LEU A 302 -15.64 4.13 -17.60
C LEU A 302 -15.74 5.21 -16.52
N MET A 303 -15.37 6.46 -16.84
CA MET A 303 -15.46 7.56 -15.89
C MET A 303 -16.88 7.83 -15.40
N LYS A 304 -17.91 7.72 -16.27
CA LYS A 304 -19.31 7.85 -15.87
C LYS A 304 -19.73 6.75 -14.86
N VAL A 305 -19.33 5.51 -15.11
CA VAL A 305 -19.61 4.40 -14.17
C VAL A 305 -18.91 4.63 -12.84
N LEU A 306 -17.63 5.00 -12.86
CA LEU A 306 -16.89 5.32 -11.65
C LEU A 306 -17.41 6.53 -10.90
N LEU A 307 -17.93 7.54 -11.61
CA LEU A 307 -18.56 8.70 -11.00
C LEU A 307 -19.82 8.29 -10.21
N ILE A 308 -20.67 7.43 -10.78
CA ILE A 308 -21.86 6.92 -10.08
C ILE A 308 -21.46 6.17 -8.81
N VAL A 309 -20.46 5.29 -8.91
CA VAL A 309 -19.94 4.53 -7.75
C VAL A 309 -19.32 5.47 -6.71
N ALA A 310 -18.53 6.46 -7.16
CA ALA A 310 -17.90 7.43 -6.28
C ALA A 310 -18.95 8.30 -5.54
N ILE A 311 -19.99 8.74 -6.24
CA ILE A 311 -21.11 9.47 -5.64
C ILE A 311 -21.78 8.61 -4.57
N ALA A 312 -22.10 7.35 -4.86
CA ALA A 312 -22.76 6.45 -3.92
C ALA A 312 -21.93 6.22 -2.64
N ILE A 313 -20.61 6.21 -2.73
CA ILE A 313 -19.70 5.97 -1.59
C ILE A 313 -19.40 7.27 -0.83
N TYR A 314 -19.01 8.34 -1.53
CA TYR A 314 -18.42 9.50 -0.88
C TYR A 314 -19.43 10.62 -0.59
N VAL A 315 -20.56 10.71 -1.31
CA VAL A 315 -21.59 11.74 -1.02
C VAL A 315 -22.23 11.53 0.37
N PRO A 316 -22.58 10.31 0.81
CA PRO A 316 -23.01 10.11 2.19
C PRO A 316 -21.95 10.55 3.23
N VAL A 317 -20.67 10.33 2.95
CA VAL A 317 -19.57 10.76 3.82
C VAL A 317 -19.48 12.29 3.88
N ILE A 318 -19.64 13.00 2.74
CA ILE A 318 -19.61 14.46 2.69
C ILE A 318 -20.71 15.08 3.58
N PHE A 319 -21.91 14.51 3.57
CA PHE A 319 -23.04 15.08 4.33
C PHE A 319 -23.15 14.56 5.77
N PHE A 320 -22.79 13.30 6.00
CA PHE A 320 -23.03 12.61 7.26
C PHE A 320 -21.75 12.04 7.90
N GLY A 321 -20.56 12.45 7.48
CA GLY A 321 -19.27 11.93 7.93
C GLY A 321 -19.15 11.78 9.46
N PRO A 322 -19.30 12.87 10.25
CA PRO A 322 -19.20 12.80 11.70
C PRO A 322 -20.19 11.81 12.32
N TRP A 323 -21.47 11.85 11.89
CA TRP A 323 -22.50 10.93 12.39
C TRP A 323 -22.20 9.46 12.03
N ILE A 324 -21.71 9.19 10.80
CA ILE A 324 -21.32 7.85 10.37
C ILE A 324 -20.16 7.33 11.24
N PHE A 325 -19.14 8.16 11.48
CA PHE A 325 -17.97 7.75 12.24
C PHE A 325 -18.30 7.55 13.72
N ASP A 326 -19.11 8.42 14.31
CA ASP A 326 -19.59 8.27 15.67
C ASP A 326 -20.43 7.00 15.84
N PHE A 327 -21.39 6.77 14.98
CA PHE A 327 -22.26 5.60 15.02
C PHE A 327 -21.49 4.26 14.91
N PHE A 328 -20.58 4.15 13.95
CA PHE A 328 -19.84 2.90 13.72
C PHE A 328 -18.65 2.73 14.65
N PHE A 329 -17.93 3.81 14.97
CA PHE A 329 -16.63 3.76 15.65
C PHE A 329 -16.64 4.33 17.06
N GLY A 330 -17.66 5.09 17.44
CA GLY A 330 -17.85 5.71 18.76
C GLY A 330 -17.41 7.17 18.83
N ASP A 331 -17.81 7.85 19.90
CA ASP A 331 -17.72 9.32 20.09
C ASP A 331 -16.30 9.88 19.89
N ASN A 332 -15.26 9.13 20.24
CA ASN A 332 -13.86 9.54 20.06
C ASN A 332 -13.47 9.73 18.59
N TRP A 333 -14.32 9.31 17.64
CA TRP A 333 -14.04 9.34 16.20
C TRP A 333 -14.89 10.36 15.45
N TRP A 334 -15.63 11.22 16.17
CA TRP A 334 -16.40 12.30 15.56
C TRP A 334 -15.54 13.19 14.65
N GLU A 335 -14.40 13.65 15.17
CA GLU A 335 -13.43 14.48 14.42
C GLU A 335 -12.85 13.74 13.18
N SER A 336 -12.68 12.41 13.26
CA SER A 336 -12.33 11.60 12.08
C SER A 336 -13.39 11.67 10.99
N GLY A 337 -14.65 11.82 11.37
CA GLY A 337 -15.77 12.06 10.44
C GLY A 337 -15.68 13.42 9.76
N GLU A 338 -15.27 14.47 10.47
CA GLU A 338 -15.00 15.80 9.90
C GLU A 338 -13.82 15.75 8.91
N ILE A 339 -12.74 15.06 9.29
CA ILE A 339 -11.61 14.79 8.40
C ILE A 339 -12.08 14.01 7.16
N ALA A 340 -12.99 13.04 7.32
CA ALA A 340 -13.56 12.27 6.22
C ALA A 340 -14.33 13.17 5.24
N GLN A 341 -15.11 14.13 5.73
CA GLN A 341 -15.81 15.10 4.89
C GLN A 341 -14.84 15.93 4.04
N ILE A 342 -13.76 16.41 4.65
CA ILE A 342 -12.72 17.19 3.95
C ILE A 342 -12.04 16.37 2.85
N MET A 343 -11.76 15.09 3.11
CA MET A 343 -11.08 14.19 2.16
C MET A 343 -11.98 13.67 1.04
N ALA A 344 -13.28 13.55 1.29
CA ALA A 344 -14.20 12.75 0.47
C ALA A 344 -14.26 13.22 -0.98
N PHE A 345 -14.27 14.53 -1.23
CA PHE A 345 -14.31 15.07 -2.59
C PHE A 345 -13.05 14.72 -3.39
N TRP A 346 -11.86 14.84 -2.78
CA TRP A 346 -10.62 14.45 -3.43
C TRP A 346 -10.56 12.93 -3.69
N LEU A 347 -11.03 12.10 -2.74
CA LEU A 347 -11.09 10.65 -2.91
C LEU A 347 -12.07 10.23 -4.00
N MET A 348 -13.18 10.96 -4.16
CA MET A 348 -14.12 10.80 -5.27
C MET A 348 -13.40 11.00 -6.62
N LEU A 349 -12.66 12.11 -6.76
CA LEU A 349 -11.87 12.39 -7.97
C LEU A 349 -10.77 11.33 -8.19
N LYS A 350 -10.11 10.90 -7.11
CA LYS A 350 -9.06 9.86 -7.14
C LYS A 350 -9.61 8.51 -7.60
N LEU A 351 -10.82 8.13 -7.18
CA LEU A 351 -11.48 6.90 -7.63
C LEU A 351 -11.75 6.95 -9.13
N ILE A 352 -12.25 8.06 -9.64
CA ILE A 352 -12.52 8.25 -11.08
C ILE A 352 -11.23 8.22 -11.89
N SER A 353 -10.15 8.81 -11.38
CA SER A 353 -8.88 8.94 -12.10
C SER A 353 -8.01 7.67 -12.02
N SER A 354 -8.20 6.82 -11.02
CA SER A 354 -7.33 5.67 -10.76
C SER A 354 -7.13 4.73 -11.96
N PRO A 355 -8.16 4.21 -12.65
CA PRO A 355 -7.96 3.34 -13.81
C PRO A 355 -7.40 4.08 -15.03
N ILE A 356 -7.78 5.36 -15.23
CA ILE A 356 -7.35 6.14 -16.39
C ILE A 356 -5.92 6.68 -16.26
N SER A 357 -5.30 6.56 -15.09
CA SER A 357 -3.89 6.94 -14.85
C SER A 357 -2.89 6.14 -15.70
N SER A 358 -3.33 5.05 -16.32
CA SER A 358 -2.53 4.26 -17.27
C SER A 358 -2.42 4.89 -18.68
N ILE A 359 -3.30 5.84 -19.04
CA ILE A 359 -3.35 6.46 -20.37
C ILE A 359 -2.02 7.14 -20.75
N PRO A 360 -1.36 7.94 -19.89
CA PRO A 360 -0.07 8.54 -20.23
C PRO A 360 1.01 7.53 -20.60
N ASN A 361 0.97 6.32 -20.01
CA ASN A 361 1.91 5.25 -20.35
C ASN A 361 1.65 4.69 -21.75
N VAL A 362 0.38 4.56 -22.15
CA VAL A 362 -0.01 4.07 -23.47
C VAL A 362 0.27 5.10 -24.55
N THR A 363 0.05 6.39 -24.25
CA THR A 363 0.19 7.49 -25.22
C THR A 363 1.57 8.14 -25.26
N GLY A 364 2.54 7.64 -24.48
CA GLY A 364 3.91 8.15 -24.48
C GLY A 364 4.13 9.46 -23.70
N HIS A 365 3.19 9.85 -22.83
CA HIS A 365 3.26 11.09 -22.07
C HIS A 365 3.69 10.92 -20.61
N GLN A 366 4.56 9.94 -20.32
CA GLN A 366 5.02 9.60 -18.97
C GLN A 366 5.68 10.77 -18.23
N ARG A 367 6.40 11.63 -18.94
CA ARG A 367 7.08 12.80 -18.35
C ARG A 367 6.11 13.74 -17.65
N ASN A 368 4.98 14.04 -18.29
CA ASN A 368 3.97 14.93 -17.71
C ASN A 368 3.24 14.24 -16.54
N TYR A 369 3.03 12.92 -16.63
CA TYR A 369 2.47 12.13 -15.53
C TYR A 369 3.35 12.21 -14.27
N VAL A 370 4.67 12.04 -14.41
CA VAL A 370 5.64 12.17 -13.31
C VAL A 370 5.55 13.56 -12.67
N PHE A 371 5.40 14.63 -13.47
CA PHE A 371 5.23 15.99 -12.94
C PHE A 371 3.99 16.10 -12.02
N PHE A 372 2.82 15.61 -12.46
CA PHE A 372 1.61 15.62 -11.63
C PHE A 372 1.79 14.80 -10.33
N THR A 373 2.46 13.66 -10.43
CA THR A 373 2.75 12.81 -9.26
C THR A 373 3.66 13.52 -8.27
N LEU A 374 4.75 14.13 -8.74
CA LEU A 374 5.69 14.87 -7.89
C LEU A 374 5.01 16.04 -7.18
N VAL A 375 4.22 16.84 -7.91
CA VAL A 375 3.47 17.96 -7.30
C VAL A 375 2.49 17.43 -6.26
N GLY A 376 1.71 16.39 -6.59
CA GLY A 376 0.74 15.78 -5.66
C GLY A 376 1.39 15.20 -4.40
N ASN A 377 2.65 14.82 -4.49
CA ASN A 377 3.41 14.22 -3.40
C ASN A 377 4.09 15.28 -2.50
N ILE A 378 4.63 16.34 -3.07
CA ILE A 378 5.34 17.39 -2.33
C ILE A 378 4.34 18.37 -1.67
N LEU A 379 3.23 18.65 -2.35
CA LEU A 379 2.24 19.62 -1.93
C LEU A 379 1.73 19.42 -0.48
N PRO A 380 1.33 18.19 -0.06
CA PRO A 380 0.90 17.95 1.32
C PRO A 380 1.95 18.30 2.37
N LEU A 381 3.22 17.95 2.11
CA LEU A 381 4.32 18.28 3.02
C LEU A 381 4.51 19.78 3.18
N LEU A 382 4.49 20.53 2.09
CA LEU A 382 4.61 21.99 2.11
C LEU A 382 3.45 22.62 2.87
N ILE A 383 2.21 22.16 2.65
CA ILE A 383 1.02 22.72 3.30
C ILE A 383 1.03 22.44 4.81
N VAL A 384 1.38 21.22 5.22
CA VAL A 384 1.44 20.86 6.64
C VAL A 384 2.50 21.71 7.35
N PHE A 385 3.68 21.90 6.74
CA PHE A 385 4.75 22.70 7.31
C PHE A 385 4.42 24.19 7.36
N THR A 386 3.94 24.78 6.26
CA THR A 386 3.56 26.21 6.19
C THR A 386 2.35 26.52 7.06
N GLY A 387 1.37 25.62 7.14
CA GLY A 387 0.20 25.77 8.00
C GLY A 387 0.59 25.88 9.47
N LYS A 388 1.55 25.07 9.91
CA LYS A 388 2.07 25.18 11.28
C LYS A 388 2.78 26.51 11.55
N GLN A 389 3.57 27.01 10.59
CA GLN A 389 4.20 28.34 10.71
C GLN A 389 3.20 29.49 10.78
N LEU A 390 2.06 29.34 10.09
CA LEU A 390 0.97 30.30 10.09
C LEU A 390 -0.03 30.10 11.25
N ASN A 391 0.28 29.20 12.18
CA ASN A 391 -0.57 28.83 13.32
C ASN A 391 -1.98 28.32 12.92
N TRP A 392 -2.09 27.66 11.76
CA TRP A 392 -3.34 27.02 11.39
C TRP A 392 -3.60 25.79 12.27
N ASP A 393 -4.84 25.56 12.62
CA ASP A 393 -5.29 24.31 13.20
C ASP A 393 -5.20 23.16 12.16
N PHE A 394 -5.28 21.93 12.62
CA PHE A 394 -5.11 20.77 11.74
C PHE A 394 -6.21 20.69 10.67
N HIS A 395 -7.47 21.06 11.01
CA HIS A 395 -8.57 21.09 10.06
C HIS A 395 -8.32 22.11 8.94
N GLY A 396 -7.88 23.32 9.27
CA GLY A 396 -7.53 24.35 8.29
C GLY A 396 -6.44 23.88 7.33
N VAL A 397 -5.41 23.18 7.85
CA VAL A 397 -4.36 22.58 7.02
C VAL A 397 -4.94 21.53 6.07
N LEU A 398 -5.82 20.65 6.56
CA LEU A 398 -6.44 19.61 5.72
C LEU A 398 -7.37 20.20 4.66
N ILE A 399 -8.15 21.23 4.98
CA ILE A 399 -9.03 21.91 4.01
C ILE A 399 -8.21 22.46 2.84
N VAL A 400 -7.15 23.23 3.14
CA VAL A 400 -6.28 23.78 2.10
C VAL A 400 -5.59 22.68 1.29
N ASN A 401 -5.08 21.64 1.98
CA ASN A 401 -4.42 20.52 1.33
C ASN A 401 -5.34 19.79 0.34
N TYR A 402 -6.51 19.36 0.80
CA TYR A 402 -7.44 18.59 -0.04
C TYR A 402 -8.14 19.43 -1.08
N PHE A 403 -8.31 20.73 -0.84
CA PHE A 403 -8.75 21.67 -1.88
C PHE A 403 -7.74 21.76 -3.02
N LEU A 404 -6.46 22.02 -2.72
CA LEU A 404 -5.42 22.12 -3.74
C LEU A 404 -5.16 20.79 -4.45
N LEU A 405 -5.19 19.67 -3.73
CA LEU A 405 -5.11 18.33 -4.33
C LEU A 405 -6.30 18.04 -5.25
N SER A 406 -7.50 18.52 -4.91
CA SER A 406 -8.69 18.37 -5.76
C SER A 406 -8.56 19.20 -7.04
N VAL A 407 -8.08 20.44 -6.93
CA VAL A 407 -7.79 21.30 -8.10
C VAL A 407 -6.75 20.64 -9.01
N LEU A 408 -5.65 20.15 -8.44
CA LEU A 408 -4.62 19.43 -9.18
C LEU A 408 -5.19 18.20 -9.90
N MET A 409 -6.05 17.44 -9.23
CA MET A 409 -6.69 16.25 -9.78
C MET A 409 -7.66 16.58 -10.92
N LEU A 410 -8.42 17.69 -10.82
CA LEU A 410 -9.27 18.16 -11.91
C LEU A 410 -8.46 18.59 -13.13
N ILE A 411 -7.33 19.29 -12.92
CA ILE A 411 -6.39 19.65 -14.00
C ILE A 411 -5.83 18.37 -14.65
N TYR A 412 -5.43 17.38 -13.84
CA TYR A 412 -4.94 16.09 -14.30
C TYR A 412 -5.98 15.33 -15.13
N ILE A 413 -7.22 15.21 -14.64
CA ILE A 413 -8.32 14.56 -15.37
C ILE A 413 -8.58 15.28 -16.69
N ARG A 414 -8.64 16.62 -16.69
CA ARG A 414 -8.81 17.40 -17.91
C ARG A 414 -7.68 17.17 -18.92
N TRP A 415 -6.44 17.09 -18.44
CA TRP A 415 -5.29 16.80 -19.30
C TRP A 415 -5.40 15.39 -19.92
N ILE A 416 -5.75 14.36 -19.15
CA ILE A 416 -5.97 13.00 -19.68
C ILE A 416 -7.08 13.01 -20.73
N LEU A 417 -8.19 13.70 -20.48
CA LEU A 417 -9.28 13.79 -21.44
C LEU A 417 -8.85 14.45 -22.76
N LYS A 418 -8.00 15.47 -22.70
CA LYS A 418 -7.43 16.07 -23.92
C LYS A 418 -6.55 15.08 -24.70
N LEU A 419 -5.74 14.26 -24.00
CA LEU A 419 -4.94 13.21 -24.66
C LEU A 419 -5.84 12.20 -25.39
N THR A 420 -6.94 11.77 -24.76
CA THR A 420 -7.86 10.82 -25.38
C THR A 420 -8.67 11.46 -26.53
N GLN A 421 -9.05 12.73 -26.43
CA GLN A 421 -9.69 13.46 -27.52
C GLN A 421 -8.78 13.58 -28.76
N HIS A 422 -7.47 13.71 -28.55
CA HIS A 422 -6.51 13.71 -29.65
C HIS A 422 -6.55 12.39 -30.42
N THR A 423 -6.64 11.25 -29.72
CA THR A 423 -6.81 9.94 -30.40
C THR A 423 -8.11 9.85 -31.18
N LYS A 424 -9.20 10.41 -30.68
CA LYS A 424 -10.48 10.48 -31.42
C LYS A 424 -10.38 11.29 -32.70
N ARG A 425 -9.59 12.36 -32.70
CA ARG A 425 -9.35 13.17 -33.91
C ARG A 425 -8.44 12.48 -34.93
N MET A 426 -7.47 11.71 -34.45
CA MET A 426 -6.53 10.96 -35.33
C MET A 426 -7.21 9.72 -35.93
N TRP A 427 -8.02 9.01 -35.13
CA TRP A 427 -8.66 7.75 -35.47
C TRP A 427 -10.15 7.78 -35.10
N PRO A 428 -11.03 8.37 -35.93
CA PRO A 428 -12.45 8.38 -35.66
C PRO A 428 -13.02 6.95 -35.64
N SER A 429 -13.93 6.68 -34.70
CA SER A 429 -14.60 5.38 -34.61
C SER A 429 -15.48 5.16 -35.83
N LEU A 430 -15.44 3.96 -36.40
CA LEU A 430 -16.33 3.56 -37.50
C LEU A 430 -17.78 3.28 -37.01
N GLU A 431 -18.09 3.57 -35.75
CA GLU A 431 -19.40 3.36 -35.11
C GLU A 431 -20.18 4.70 -34.95
N GLU A 432 -20.26 5.52 -35.99
CA GLU A 432 -21.30 6.56 -36.14
C GLU A 432 -22.24 6.23 -37.30
#